data_f406e44956d6e2e2131942bd09ed28a5
#
_entry.id   f406e44956d6e2e2131942bd09ed28a5
#
_cell.length_a   1.000
_cell.length_b   1.000
_cell.length_c   1.000
_cell.angle_alpha   90.00
_cell.angle_beta   90.00
_cell.angle_gamma   90.00
#
_symmetry.space_group_name_H-M   'P 1'
#
loop_
_entity.id
_entity.type
_entity.pdbx_description
1 polymer ?
#
loop_
_entity_poly.entity_id
_entity_poly.type
_entity_poly.pdbx_seq_one_letter_code
_entity_poly.pdbx_strand_id
1 'polypeptide(L)'
;MNTQKERLLTLKNASVHYGGVNALDGASISIDEGEIVAVMGPNGAGKSTALKAIVGLAPLSEGSVLWREERILPVTHEMPARGICYVPQGRQVFKNMTVYENLELGGYSLRNHVDVLSNIAAVFKLFPALHEKQQVKAGLLSGGQQQMLTIGRGLVSDPRVLLLDEPSLGLAPKVVKEVFEKVREINAARKIAVIIVEHSIKSALSIAHRAYVLSRGKVAFEGLAADVEKSGHLEKVFLAS
;
A
#
# COMPACT_ATOMS: atom_id res chain seq x y z
N MET A 1 12.21 -21.65 17.73
CA MET A 1 11.13 -20.89 18.37
C MET A 1 10.31 -20.27 17.25
N ASN A 2 9.10 -20.77 17.05
CA ASN A 2 8.15 -20.22 16.06
C ASN A 2 7.55 -18.96 16.70
N THR A 3 8.16 -17.82 16.51
CA THR A 3 7.56 -16.54 16.91
C THR A 3 6.34 -16.35 16.01
N GLN A 4 5.17 -16.65 16.52
CA GLN A 4 3.90 -16.34 15.89
C GLN A 4 3.93 -14.82 15.62
N LYS A 5 4.01 -14.42 14.35
CA LYS A 5 3.98 -13.00 13.97
C LYS A 5 2.64 -12.41 14.40
N GLU A 6 2.69 -11.24 15.00
CA GLU A 6 1.47 -10.55 15.45
C GLU A 6 0.65 -10.11 14.25
N ARG A 7 -0.66 -10.47 14.24
CA ARG A 7 -1.61 -10.00 13.24
C ARG A 7 -1.85 -8.51 13.44
N LEU A 8 -1.41 -7.71 12.47
CA LEU A 8 -1.42 -6.26 12.63
C LEU A 8 -2.69 -5.61 12.09
N LEU A 9 -3.14 -6.02 10.91
CA LEU A 9 -4.32 -5.46 10.26
C LEU A 9 -5.12 -6.56 9.57
N THR A 10 -6.45 -6.51 9.72
CA THR A 10 -7.37 -7.42 9.02
C THR A 10 -8.57 -6.66 8.48
N LEU A 11 -8.83 -6.79 7.19
CA LEU A 11 -10.12 -6.55 6.59
C LEU A 11 -10.90 -7.87 6.66
N LYS A 12 -12.00 -7.94 7.42
CA LYS A 12 -12.72 -9.18 7.73
C LYS A 12 -14.12 -9.18 7.12
N ASN A 13 -14.41 -10.18 6.27
CA ASN A 13 -15.71 -10.41 5.64
C ASN A 13 -16.31 -9.13 5.03
N ALA A 14 -15.46 -8.36 4.32
CA ALA A 14 -15.82 -7.05 3.83
C ALA A 14 -16.67 -7.11 2.59
N SER A 15 -17.81 -6.43 2.63
CA SER A 15 -18.67 -6.18 1.46
C SER A 15 -18.75 -4.66 1.22
N VAL A 16 -18.61 -4.26 -0.04
CA VAL A 16 -18.70 -2.86 -0.49
C VAL A 16 -19.52 -2.79 -1.75
N HIS A 17 -20.51 -1.90 -1.76
CA HIS A 17 -21.39 -1.68 -2.89
C HIS A 17 -21.24 -0.25 -3.44
N TYR A 18 -21.12 -0.13 -4.75
CA TYR A 18 -21.19 1.14 -5.46
C TYR A 18 -22.40 1.11 -6.40
N GLY A 19 -23.48 1.79 -6.02
CA GLY A 19 -24.75 1.69 -6.77
C GLY A 19 -25.21 0.22 -6.84
N GLY A 20 -25.35 -0.33 -8.06
CA GLY A 20 -25.76 -1.71 -8.27
C GLY A 20 -24.62 -2.73 -8.36
N VAL A 21 -23.36 -2.33 -8.12
CA VAL A 21 -22.18 -3.18 -8.29
C VAL A 21 -21.59 -3.59 -6.95
N ASN A 22 -21.42 -4.90 -6.73
CA ASN A 22 -20.69 -5.46 -5.59
C ASN A 22 -19.19 -5.40 -5.87
N ALA A 23 -18.54 -4.38 -5.35
CA ALA A 23 -17.09 -4.22 -5.52
C ALA A 23 -16.28 -5.15 -4.60
N LEU A 24 -16.81 -5.45 -3.41
CA LEU A 24 -16.36 -6.54 -2.53
C LEU A 24 -17.56 -7.34 -2.06
N ASP A 25 -17.37 -8.64 -1.88
CA ASP A 25 -18.41 -9.61 -1.47
C ASP A 25 -17.80 -10.62 -0.49
N GLY A 26 -17.81 -10.28 0.80
CA GLY A 26 -17.28 -11.10 1.88
C GLY A 26 -15.75 -11.27 1.87
N ALA A 27 -14.99 -10.37 1.25
CA ALA A 27 -13.55 -10.48 1.15
C ALA A 27 -12.86 -10.34 2.51
N SER A 28 -11.84 -11.19 2.77
CA SER A 28 -10.99 -11.09 3.96
C SER A 28 -9.53 -11.04 3.54
N ILE A 29 -8.81 -10.02 4.03
CA ILE A 29 -7.38 -9.78 3.76
C ILE A 29 -6.72 -9.42 5.06
N SER A 30 -5.56 -9.99 5.34
CA SER A 30 -4.83 -9.72 6.57
C SER A 30 -3.34 -9.58 6.34
N ILE A 31 -2.66 -8.89 7.25
CA ILE A 31 -1.22 -8.71 7.22
C ILE A 31 -0.63 -8.78 8.63
N ASP A 32 0.53 -9.42 8.74
CA ASP A 32 1.30 -9.55 9.97
C ASP A 32 2.40 -8.48 10.03
N GLU A 33 2.97 -8.24 11.22
CA GLU A 33 4.06 -7.26 11.38
C GLU A 33 5.27 -7.63 10.51
N GLY A 34 5.82 -6.64 9.79
CA GLY A 34 6.96 -6.83 8.89
C GLY A 34 6.70 -7.73 7.69
N GLU A 35 5.44 -8.02 7.36
CA GLU A 35 5.07 -8.79 6.18
C GLU A 35 4.90 -7.88 4.95
N ILE A 36 5.18 -8.42 3.76
CA ILE A 36 4.74 -7.83 2.48
C ILE A 36 3.70 -8.76 1.88
N VAL A 37 2.50 -8.25 1.66
CA VAL A 37 1.37 -8.96 1.07
C VAL A 37 1.02 -8.35 -0.28
N ALA A 38 0.97 -9.17 -1.34
CA ALA A 38 0.48 -8.76 -2.65
C ALA A 38 -1.03 -9.06 -2.78
N VAL A 39 -1.79 -8.10 -3.31
CA VAL A 39 -3.20 -8.28 -3.68
C VAL A 39 -3.32 -8.12 -5.18
N MET A 40 -3.67 -9.20 -5.85
CA MET A 40 -3.68 -9.31 -7.30
C MET A 40 -5.07 -9.69 -7.81
N GLY A 41 -5.28 -9.58 -9.11
CA GLY A 41 -6.54 -9.92 -9.77
C GLY A 41 -6.80 -9.03 -10.98
N PRO A 42 -7.80 -9.37 -11.82
CA PRO A 42 -8.17 -8.58 -12.99
C PRO A 42 -8.70 -7.19 -12.62
N ASN A 43 -8.91 -6.35 -13.65
CA ASN A 43 -9.55 -5.05 -13.47
C ASN A 43 -10.97 -5.24 -12.94
N GLY A 44 -11.38 -4.41 -11.98
CA GLY A 44 -12.70 -4.54 -11.36
C GLY A 44 -12.81 -5.66 -10.30
N ALA A 45 -11.75 -6.40 -9.99
CA ALA A 45 -11.80 -7.48 -9.00
C ALA A 45 -11.98 -7.00 -7.53
N GLY A 46 -11.92 -5.68 -7.25
CA GLY A 46 -12.10 -5.12 -5.91
C GLY A 46 -10.81 -4.78 -5.17
N LYS A 47 -9.63 -4.91 -5.79
CA LYS A 47 -8.32 -4.70 -5.15
C LYS A 47 -8.18 -3.33 -4.47
N SER A 48 -8.32 -2.25 -5.23
CA SER A 48 -8.24 -0.88 -4.70
C SER A 48 -9.39 -0.58 -3.73
N THR A 49 -10.55 -1.19 -3.93
CA THR A 49 -11.69 -1.07 -3.01
C THR A 49 -11.35 -1.66 -1.64
N ALA A 50 -10.62 -2.79 -1.59
CA ALA A 50 -10.17 -3.37 -0.33
C ALA A 50 -9.26 -2.42 0.46
N LEU A 51 -8.27 -1.77 -0.21
CA LEU A 51 -7.43 -0.78 0.45
C LEU A 51 -8.23 0.45 0.90
N LYS A 52 -9.13 0.94 0.05
CA LYS A 52 -10.01 2.07 0.37
C LYS A 52 -10.93 1.77 1.55
N ALA A 53 -11.46 0.54 1.65
CA ALA A 53 -12.30 0.11 2.77
C ALA A 53 -11.50 0.11 4.09
N ILE A 54 -10.25 -0.34 4.08
CA ILE A 54 -9.37 -0.31 5.25
C ILE A 54 -9.19 1.11 5.80
N VAL A 55 -9.10 2.11 4.93
CA VAL A 55 -8.88 3.51 5.35
C VAL A 55 -10.15 4.37 5.39
N GLY A 56 -11.34 3.77 5.24
CA GLY A 56 -12.60 4.49 5.32
C GLY A 56 -12.96 5.35 4.10
N LEU A 57 -12.27 5.16 2.97
CA LEU A 57 -12.61 5.82 1.69
C LEU A 57 -13.70 5.06 0.91
N ALA A 58 -13.94 3.80 1.25
CA ALA A 58 -15.05 2.99 0.74
C ALA A 58 -15.84 2.46 1.93
N PRO A 59 -17.10 2.87 2.12
CA PRO A 59 -17.89 2.43 3.26
C PRO A 59 -18.19 0.94 3.15
N LEU A 60 -17.96 0.21 4.25
CA LEU A 60 -18.36 -1.19 4.37
C LEU A 60 -19.88 -1.27 4.53
N SER A 61 -20.54 -2.09 3.70
CA SER A 61 -21.93 -2.50 3.95
C SER A 61 -22.00 -3.64 4.96
N GLU A 62 -20.98 -4.54 4.93
CA GLU A 62 -20.81 -5.63 5.87
C GLU A 62 -19.33 -5.85 6.19
N GLY A 63 -19.06 -6.54 7.29
CA GLY A 63 -17.72 -6.84 7.74
C GLY A 63 -17.13 -5.80 8.69
N SER A 64 -15.81 -5.83 8.83
CA SER A 64 -15.10 -4.93 9.75
C SER A 64 -13.63 -4.81 9.40
N VAL A 65 -13.01 -3.72 9.90
CA VAL A 65 -11.55 -3.55 9.95
C VAL A 65 -11.09 -3.81 11.37
N LEU A 66 -10.08 -4.67 11.51
CA LEU A 66 -9.45 -4.96 12.80
C LEU A 66 -8.01 -4.44 12.78
N TRP A 67 -7.64 -3.72 13.83
CA TRP A 67 -6.28 -3.28 14.10
C TRP A 67 -5.79 -3.98 15.37
N ARG A 68 -4.76 -4.85 15.25
CA ARG A 68 -4.28 -5.69 16.36
C ARG A 68 -5.42 -6.47 17.03
N GLU A 69 -6.22 -7.16 16.19
CA GLU A 69 -7.39 -7.95 16.57
C GLU A 69 -8.56 -7.13 17.15
N GLU A 70 -8.41 -5.83 17.38
CA GLU A 70 -9.49 -4.96 17.86
C GLU A 70 -10.24 -4.33 16.69
N ARG A 71 -11.57 -4.35 16.75
CA ARG A 71 -12.42 -3.71 15.72
C ARG A 71 -12.27 -2.20 15.80
N ILE A 72 -11.97 -1.58 14.67
CA ILE A 72 -11.90 -0.13 14.53
C ILE A 72 -12.94 0.38 13.55
N LEU A 73 -13.39 1.62 13.74
CA LEU A 73 -14.10 2.38 12.71
C LEU A 73 -13.04 3.10 11.88
N PRO A 74 -12.91 2.80 10.57
CA PRO A 74 -11.94 3.48 9.73
C PRO A 74 -12.42 4.91 9.42
N VAL A 75 -11.71 5.90 9.95
CA VAL A 75 -11.92 7.32 9.67
C VAL A 75 -10.66 7.82 8.96
N THR A 76 -10.77 8.21 7.70
CA THR A 76 -9.64 8.40 6.79
C THR A 76 -8.53 9.28 7.35
N HIS A 77 -8.87 10.43 7.94
CA HIS A 77 -7.87 11.36 8.48
C HIS A 77 -7.25 10.91 9.81
N GLU A 78 -7.83 9.94 10.50
CA GLU A 78 -7.30 9.35 11.74
C GLU A 78 -6.35 8.17 11.47
N MET A 79 -6.45 7.54 10.29
CA MET A 79 -5.68 6.33 10.00
C MET A 79 -4.16 6.52 10.07
N PRO A 80 -3.58 7.65 9.61
CA PRO A 80 -2.15 7.89 9.75
C PRO A 80 -1.71 7.96 11.22
N ALA A 81 -2.49 8.58 12.12
CA ALA A 81 -2.20 8.63 13.54
C ALA A 81 -2.28 7.25 14.23
N ARG A 82 -3.03 6.30 13.63
CA ARG A 82 -3.06 4.88 14.05
C ARG A 82 -1.90 4.06 13.49
N GLY A 83 -1.07 4.65 12.62
CA GLY A 83 0.03 3.98 11.95
C GLY A 83 -0.36 3.25 10.66
N ILE A 84 -1.49 3.60 10.02
CA ILE A 84 -1.94 3.05 8.74
C ILE A 84 -1.92 4.14 7.69
N CYS A 85 -1.01 4.05 6.72
CA CYS A 85 -0.90 5.01 5.64
C CYS A 85 -1.31 4.41 4.31
N TYR A 86 -2.12 5.15 3.54
CA TYR A 86 -2.55 4.77 2.20
C TYR A 86 -1.92 5.69 1.16
N VAL A 87 -1.24 5.08 0.20
CA VAL A 87 -0.68 5.73 -0.98
C VAL A 87 -1.57 5.36 -2.17
N PRO A 88 -2.40 6.29 -2.65
CA PRO A 88 -3.36 6.02 -3.72
C PRO A 88 -2.67 5.85 -5.06
N GLN A 89 -3.42 5.24 -5.99
CA GLN A 89 -3.04 5.09 -7.39
C GLN A 89 -2.72 6.44 -8.04
N GLY A 90 -1.70 6.46 -8.88
CA GLY A 90 -1.25 7.65 -9.57
C GLY A 90 -0.30 8.50 -8.72
N ARG A 91 0.51 9.28 -9.40
CA ARG A 91 1.56 10.10 -8.79
C ARG A 91 0.95 11.39 -8.21
N GLN A 92 0.23 11.25 -7.08
CA GLN A 92 -0.51 12.36 -6.47
C GLN A 92 0.42 13.26 -5.66
N VAL A 93 1.29 14.00 -6.34
CA VAL A 93 2.13 15.04 -5.75
C VAL A 93 1.49 16.42 -5.87
N PHE A 94 1.77 17.29 -4.91
CA PHE A 94 1.42 18.72 -5.01
C PHE A 94 2.42 19.41 -5.93
N LYS A 95 2.08 19.51 -7.21
CA LYS A 95 3.00 19.89 -8.30
C LYS A 95 3.67 21.24 -8.12
N ASN A 96 2.98 22.21 -7.50
CA ASN A 96 3.47 23.57 -7.29
C ASN A 96 4.31 23.73 -6.02
N MET A 97 4.31 22.73 -5.14
CA MET A 97 5.12 22.66 -3.93
C MET A 97 6.44 21.96 -4.22
N THR A 98 7.46 22.29 -3.45
CA THR A 98 8.77 21.64 -3.49
C THR A 98 8.68 20.17 -3.02
N VAL A 99 9.73 19.39 -3.27
CA VAL A 99 9.86 18.04 -2.72
C VAL A 99 9.78 18.06 -1.20
N TYR A 100 10.49 19.00 -0.55
CA TYR A 100 10.49 19.16 0.90
C TYR A 100 9.11 19.45 1.46
N GLU A 101 8.41 20.44 0.91
CA GLU A 101 7.03 20.80 1.31
C GLU A 101 6.05 19.64 1.12
N ASN A 102 6.20 18.86 0.03
CA ASN A 102 5.39 17.64 -0.15
C ASN A 102 5.63 16.61 0.96
N LEU A 103 6.87 16.42 1.39
CA LEU A 103 7.19 15.50 2.50
C LEU A 103 6.67 16.03 3.82
N GLU A 104 6.80 17.33 4.08
CA GLU A 104 6.32 17.98 5.31
C GLU A 104 4.81 17.78 5.51
N LEU A 105 4.02 17.86 4.43
CA LEU A 105 2.58 17.53 4.48
C LEU A 105 2.29 16.08 4.92
N GLY A 106 3.22 15.14 4.66
CA GLY A 106 3.10 13.76 5.15
C GLY A 106 3.12 13.63 6.67
N GLY A 107 3.72 14.61 7.35
CA GLY A 107 3.79 14.69 8.81
C GLY A 107 2.60 15.36 9.48
N TYR A 108 1.59 15.79 8.74
CA TYR A 108 0.45 16.56 9.29
C TYR A 108 -0.28 15.86 10.45
N SER A 109 -0.30 14.53 10.47
CA SER A 109 -0.92 13.75 11.55
C SER A 109 -0.05 13.61 12.80
N LEU A 110 1.24 13.95 12.72
CA LEU A 110 2.17 13.88 13.84
C LEU A 110 2.04 15.12 14.72
N ARG A 111 1.99 14.90 16.05
CA ARG A 111 1.85 15.99 17.03
C ARG A 111 3.14 16.77 17.26
N ASN A 112 4.29 16.15 16.98
CA ASN A 112 5.61 16.71 17.27
C ASN A 112 6.35 17.03 15.97
N HIS A 113 6.67 18.30 15.76
CA HIS A 113 7.40 18.76 14.58
C HIS A 113 8.84 18.19 14.50
N VAL A 114 9.48 17.89 15.63
CA VAL A 114 10.82 17.26 15.66
C VAL A 114 10.77 15.88 15.02
N ASP A 115 9.70 15.11 15.24
CA ASP A 115 9.51 13.79 14.63
C ASP A 115 9.33 13.92 13.11
N VAL A 116 8.63 14.94 12.64
CA VAL A 116 8.46 15.22 11.20
C VAL A 116 9.82 15.47 10.55
N LEU A 117 10.67 16.33 11.11
CA LEU A 117 11.99 16.62 10.58
C LEU A 117 12.89 15.37 10.54
N SER A 118 12.87 14.59 11.62
CA SER A 118 13.59 13.31 11.71
C SER A 118 13.13 12.33 10.64
N ASN A 119 11.83 12.21 10.43
CA ASN A 119 11.25 11.30 9.45
C ASN A 119 11.53 11.75 8.01
N ILE A 120 11.51 13.07 7.73
CA ILE A 120 11.94 13.63 6.43
C ILE A 120 13.39 13.28 6.16
N ALA A 121 14.28 13.47 7.15
CA ALA A 121 15.69 13.12 7.01
C ALA A 121 15.88 11.61 6.72
N ALA A 122 15.08 10.74 7.36
CA ALA A 122 15.09 9.31 7.09
C ALA A 122 14.57 8.98 5.68
N VAL A 123 13.56 9.68 5.18
CA VAL A 123 13.07 9.55 3.80
C VAL A 123 14.14 9.97 2.80
N PHE A 124 14.87 11.06 3.04
CA PHE A 124 15.95 11.47 2.16
C PHE A 124 17.13 10.48 2.12
N LYS A 125 17.41 9.77 3.23
CA LYS A 125 18.37 8.66 3.23
C LYS A 125 17.91 7.50 2.34
N LEU A 126 16.63 7.19 2.33
CA LEU A 126 16.04 6.14 1.47
C LEU A 126 16.00 6.57 -0.01
N PHE A 127 15.79 7.84 -0.28
CA PHE A 127 15.63 8.41 -1.62
C PHE A 127 16.62 9.57 -1.86
N PRO A 128 17.95 9.31 -2.04
CA PRO A 128 18.95 10.38 -2.24
C PRO A 128 18.62 11.33 -3.39
N ALA A 129 18.05 10.81 -4.50
CA ALA A 129 17.63 11.61 -5.64
C ALA A 129 16.54 12.66 -5.30
N LEU A 130 15.72 12.42 -4.26
CA LEU A 130 14.77 13.41 -3.74
C LEU A 130 15.48 14.45 -2.86
N HIS A 131 16.49 14.03 -2.09
CA HIS A 131 17.29 14.95 -1.27
C HIS A 131 18.01 15.99 -2.11
N GLU A 132 18.67 15.55 -3.19
CA GLU A 132 19.34 16.46 -4.15
C GLU A 132 18.38 17.49 -4.76
N LYS A 133 17.09 17.15 -4.85
CA LYS A 133 16.02 17.97 -5.44
C LYS A 133 15.04 18.53 -4.42
N GLN A 134 15.42 18.62 -3.15
CA GLN A 134 14.50 18.99 -2.07
C GLN A 134 13.81 20.36 -2.26
N GLN A 135 14.47 21.30 -2.93
CA GLN A 135 13.95 22.63 -3.25
C GLN A 135 13.30 22.73 -4.63
N VAL A 136 13.31 21.65 -5.42
CA VAL A 136 12.69 21.62 -6.75
C VAL A 136 11.19 21.36 -6.60
N LYS A 137 10.37 22.05 -7.42
CA LYS A 137 8.93 21.81 -7.48
C LYS A 137 8.65 20.38 -7.95
N ALA A 138 7.76 19.68 -7.24
CA ALA A 138 7.45 18.28 -7.50
C ALA A 138 6.92 18.02 -8.92
N GLY A 139 6.28 19.01 -9.53
CA GLY A 139 5.83 18.93 -10.93
C GLY A 139 6.95 18.78 -11.96
N LEU A 140 8.19 19.16 -11.62
CA LEU A 140 9.38 19.09 -12.50
C LEU A 140 10.15 17.75 -12.34
N LEU A 141 9.75 16.89 -11.44
CA LEU A 141 10.35 15.59 -11.24
C LEU A 141 9.96 14.61 -12.34
N SER A 142 10.83 13.62 -12.61
CA SER A 142 10.46 12.48 -13.46
C SER A 142 9.33 11.67 -12.81
N GLY A 143 8.59 10.88 -13.60
CA GLY A 143 7.49 10.06 -13.08
C GLY A 143 7.91 9.10 -11.97
N GLY A 144 9.10 8.51 -12.06
CA GLY A 144 9.65 7.66 -11.00
C GLY A 144 9.97 8.43 -9.73
N GLN A 145 10.56 9.63 -9.86
CA GLN A 145 10.83 10.51 -8.71
C GLN A 145 9.53 10.99 -8.05
N GLN A 146 8.49 11.31 -8.83
CA GLN A 146 7.17 11.64 -8.29
C GLN A 146 6.56 10.47 -7.52
N GLN A 147 6.72 9.24 -8.02
CA GLN A 147 6.25 8.04 -7.33
C GLN A 147 7.02 7.82 -6.01
N MET A 148 8.35 7.95 -6.04
CA MET A 148 9.17 7.89 -4.83
C MET A 148 8.80 8.98 -3.82
N LEU A 149 8.48 10.20 -4.28
CA LEU A 149 8.00 11.28 -3.44
C LEU A 149 6.65 10.95 -2.80
N THR A 150 5.73 10.36 -3.55
CA THR A 150 4.40 9.96 -3.03
C THR A 150 4.53 8.89 -1.94
N ILE A 151 5.39 7.89 -2.15
CA ILE A 151 5.71 6.87 -1.14
C ILE A 151 6.42 7.52 0.06
N GLY A 152 7.43 8.36 -0.19
CA GLY A 152 8.17 9.09 0.84
C GLY A 152 7.26 9.93 1.74
N ARG A 153 6.30 10.64 1.15
CA ARG A 153 5.29 11.41 1.88
C ARG A 153 4.50 10.52 2.85
N GLY A 154 4.10 9.31 2.41
CA GLY A 154 3.43 8.35 3.28
C GLY A 154 4.33 7.87 4.43
N LEU A 155 5.64 7.74 4.20
CA LEU A 155 6.61 7.29 5.20
C LEU A 155 6.91 8.34 6.28
N VAL A 156 6.68 9.62 6.01
CA VAL A 156 6.88 10.69 7.01
C VAL A 156 5.92 10.54 8.20
N SER A 157 4.72 9.97 8.00
CA SER A 157 3.79 9.66 9.10
C SER A 157 4.27 8.52 10.03
N ASP A 158 5.43 7.91 9.76
CA ASP A 158 6.00 6.75 10.47
C ASP A 158 5.01 5.57 10.62
N PRO A 159 4.50 5.05 9.50
CA PRO A 159 3.44 4.05 9.53
C PRO A 159 3.96 2.69 9.99
N ARG A 160 3.07 1.91 10.66
CA ARG A 160 3.25 0.46 10.89
C ARG A 160 2.80 -0.36 9.69
N VAL A 161 1.77 0.14 8.98
CA VAL A 161 1.24 -0.47 7.75
C VAL A 161 1.22 0.56 6.63
N LEU A 162 1.82 0.22 5.49
CA LEU A 162 1.80 1.00 4.26
C LEU A 162 0.95 0.27 3.22
N LEU A 163 -0.11 0.93 2.76
CA LEU A 163 -1.00 0.43 1.72
C LEU A 163 -0.66 1.12 0.41
N LEU A 164 -0.18 0.37 -0.58
CA LEU A 164 0.26 0.87 -1.88
C LEU A 164 -0.72 0.43 -2.97
N ASP A 165 -1.38 1.37 -3.61
CA ASP A 165 -2.34 1.11 -4.68
C ASP A 165 -1.71 1.37 -6.05
N GLU A 166 -1.34 0.30 -6.76
CA GLU A 166 -0.71 0.29 -8.08
C GLU A 166 0.51 1.23 -8.20
N PRO A 167 1.52 1.08 -7.32
CA PRO A 167 2.67 1.99 -7.31
C PRO A 167 3.52 1.95 -8.59
N SER A 168 3.36 0.92 -9.43
CA SER A 168 4.11 0.78 -10.69
C SER A 168 3.41 1.40 -11.91
N LEU A 169 2.16 1.85 -11.77
CA LEU A 169 1.34 2.28 -12.90
C LEU A 169 2.00 3.42 -13.72
N GLY A 170 2.13 3.19 -15.01
CA GLY A 170 2.68 4.18 -15.96
C GLY A 170 4.17 4.49 -15.77
N LEU A 171 4.92 3.59 -15.12
CA LEU A 171 6.37 3.66 -14.99
C LEU A 171 7.07 2.75 -16.00
N ALA A 172 8.27 3.17 -16.44
CA ALA A 172 9.13 2.32 -17.26
C ALA A 172 9.62 1.10 -16.45
N PRO A 173 9.86 -0.06 -17.08
CA PRO A 173 10.22 -1.31 -16.38
C PRO A 173 11.41 -1.19 -15.43
N LYS A 174 12.43 -0.42 -15.77
CA LYS A 174 13.59 -0.16 -14.91
C LYS A 174 13.17 0.56 -13.63
N VAL A 175 12.28 1.56 -13.74
CA VAL A 175 11.81 2.34 -12.59
C VAL A 175 10.88 1.51 -11.72
N VAL A 176 10.05 0.65 -12.31
CA VAL A 176 9.24 -0.33 -11.56
C VAL A 176 10.13 -1.15 -10.64
N LYS A 177 11.23 -1.73 -11.17
CA LYS A 177 12.17 -2.51 -10.38
C LYS A 177 12.75 -1.69 -9.22
N GLU A 178 13.17 -0.46 -9.47
CA GLU A 178 13.71 0.45 -8.44
C GLU A 178 12.67 0.73 -7.33
N VAL A 179 11.41 0.98 -7.69
CA VAL A 179 10.32 1.20 -6.70
C VAL A 179 10.11 -0.04 -5.82
N PHE A 180 10.06 -1.23 -6.40
CA PHE A 180 9.87 -2.48 -5.65
C PHE A 180 11.08 -2.82 -4.76
N GLU A 181 12.31 -2.57 -5.23
CA GLU A 181 13.50 -2.69 -4.40
C GLU A 181 13.45 -1.75 -3.20
N LYS A 182 12.99 -0.49 -3.39
CA LYS A 182 12.82 0.45 -2.29
C LYS A 182 11.72 0.02 -1.31
N VAL A 183 10.61 -0.53 -1.78
CA VAL A 183 9.58 -1.08 -0.90
C VAL A 183 10.15 -2.22 -0.03
N ARG A 184 10.94 -3.12 -0.60
CA ARG A 184 11.62 -4.19 0.13
C ARG A 184 12.62 -3.65 1.15
N GLU A 185 13.42 -2.64 0.77
CA GLU A 185 14.37 -1.96 1.66
C GLU A 185 13.67 -1.31 2.86
N ILE A 186 12.55 -0.60 2.61
CA ILE A 186 11.71 0.02 3.64
C ILE A 186 11.18 -1.04 4.62
N ASN A 187 10.61 -2.13 4.10
CA ASN A 187 10.09 -3.22 4.91
C ASN A 187 11.19 -3.84 5.79
N ALA A 188 12.35 -4.16 5.19
CA ALA A 188 13.46 -4.80 5.91
C ALA A 188 14.05 -3.88 7.00
N ALA A 189 14.25 -2.58 6.69
CA ALA A 189 14.92 -1.64 7.59
C ALA A 189 14.03 -1.20 8.76
N ARG A 190 12.72 -1.05 8.54
CA ARG A 190 11.77 -0.48 9.51
C ARG A 190 10.73 -1.49 10.01
N LYS A 191 10.71 -2.71 9.48
CA LYS A 191 9.68 -3.74 9.70
C LYS A 191 8.24 -3.23 9.45
N ILE A 192 8.09 -2.26 8.56
CA ILE A 192 6.78 -1.77 8.13
C ILE A 192 6.09 -2.88 7.35
N ALA A 193 4.87 -3.24 7.75
CA ALA A 193 4.04 -4.15 6.97
C ALA A 193 3.54 -3.44 5.70
N VAL A 194 3.55 -4.13 4.54
CA VAL A 194 3.15 -3.51 3.27
C VAL A 194 2.09 -4.35 2.58
N ILE A 195 0.92 -3.78 2.32
CA ILE A 195 -0.03 -4.35 1.37
C ILE A 195 0.13 -3.62 0.04
N ILE A 196 0.43 -4.37 -1.02
CA ILE A 196 0.61 -3.82 -2.35
C ILE A 196 -0.43 -4.40 -3.31
N VAL A 197 -1.23 -3.52 -3.90
CA VAL A 197 -2.14 -3.86 -5.02
C VAL A 197 -1.39 -3.65 -6.31
N GLU A 198 -1.37 -4.64 -7.18
CA GLU A 198 -0.64 -4.57 -8.45
C GLU A 198 -1.27 -5.39 -9.57
N HIS A 199 -1.04 -4.92 -10.82
CA HIS A 199 -1.32 -5.67 -12.03
C HIS A 199 -0.12 -6.50 -12.50
N SER A 200 1.09 -6.02 -12.24
CA SER A 200 2.33 -6.74 -12.58
C SER A 200 2.59 -7.87 -11.58
N ILE A 201 2.01 -9.04 -11.85
CA ILE A 201 2.10 -10.23 -11.02
C ILE A 201 3.55 -10.55 -10.65
N LYS A 202 4.43 -10.62 -11.66
CA LYS A 202 5.85 -10.95 -11.49
C LYS A 202 6.55 -9.97 -10.54
N SER A 203 6.29 -8.68 -10.70
CA SER A 203 6.91 -7.66 -9.85
C SER A 203 6.40 -7.75 -8.41
N ALA A 204 5.07 -7.89 -8.20
CA ALA A 204 4.48 -7.99 -6.87
C ALA A 204 4.97 -9.24 -6.14
N LEU A 205 4.96 -10.41 -6.79
CA LEU A 205 5.41 -11.67 -6.19
C LEU A 205 6.91 -11.68 -5.87
N SER A 206 7.74 -10.93 -6.61
CA SER A 206 9.19 -10.89 -6.38
C SER A 206 9.60 -10.34 -5.01
N ILE A 207 8.72 -9.60 -4.35
CA ILE A 207 8.98 -9.01 -3.02
C ILE A 207 8.00 -9.47 -1.94
N ALA A 208 6.86 -10.07 -2.31
CA ALA A 208 5.83 -10.47 -1.38
C ALA A 208 6.18 -11.78 -0.65
N HIS A 209 5.76 -11.88 0.61
CA HIS A 209 5.82 -13.11 1.40
C HIS A 209 4.57 -13.96 1.14
N ARG A 210 3.40 -13.31 1.08
CA ARG A 210 2.10 -13.93 0.85
C ARG A 210 1.30 -13.11 -0.16
N ALA A 211 0.35 -13.77 -0.83
CA ALA A 211 -0.49 -13.10 -1.81
C ALA A 211 -1.95 -13.53 -1.71
N TYR A 212 -2.82 -12.59 -2.06
CA TYR A 212 -4.24 -12.78 -2.30
C TYR A 212 -4.54 -12.58 -3.78
N VAL A 213 -5.36 -13.45 -4.35
CA VAL A 213 -5.90 -13.27 -5.70
C VAL A 213 -7.39 -12.97 -5.56
N LEU A 214 -7.81 -11.80 -5.98
CA LEU A 214 -9.20 -11.36 -5.97
C LEU A 214 -9.85 -11.61 -7.33
N SER A 215 -11.09 -12.04 -7.32
CA SER A 215 -11.97 -12.15 -8.49
C SER A 215 -13.39 -11.78 -8.10
N ARG A 216 -13.99 -10.85 -8.84
CA ARG A 216 -15.39 -10.42 -8.66
C ARG A 216 -15.75 -10.10 -7.20
N GLY A 217 -14.87 -9.35 -6.52
CA GLY A 217 -15.05 -8.92 -5.13
C GLY A 217 -14.74 -9.97 -4.06
N LYS A 218 -14.35 -11.20 -4.44
CA LYS A 218 -14.05 -12.30 -3.51
C LYS A 218 -12.56 -12.64 -3.53
N VAL A 219 -12.07 -13.19 -2.42
CA VAL A 219 -10.75 -13.83 -2.38
C VAL A 219 -10.87 -15.22 -3.03
N ALA A 220 -10.30 -15.37 -4.21
CA ALA A 220 -10.29 -16.63 -4.96
C ALA A 220 -9.12 -17.54 -4.51
N PHE A 221 -8.03 -16.95 -4.02
CA PHE A 221 -6.86 -17.68 -3.51
C PHE A 221 -6.11 -16.84 -2.47
N GLU A 222 -5.58 -17.52 -1.47
CA GLU A 222 -4.62 -17.00 -0.49
C GLU A 222 -3.51 -18.02 -0.28
N GLY A 223 -2.25 -17.59 -0.25
CA GLY A 223 -1.12 -18.48 -0.01
C GLY A 223 0.23 -17.78 -0.02
N LEU A 224 1.31 -18.54 0.15
CA LEU A 224 2.65 -18.02 -0.01
C LEU A 224 2.88 -17.52 -1.44
N ALA A 225 3.59 -16.41 -1.60
CA ALA A 225 3.86 -15.82 -2.91
C ALA A 225 4.51 -16.82 -3.89
N ALA A 226 5.41 -17.68 -3.40
CA ALA A 226 6.06 -18.72 -4.19
C ALA A 226 5.10 -19.83 -4.70
N ASP A 227 4.00 -20.06 -3.99
CA ASP A 227 3.02 -21.10 -4.35
C ASP A 227 1.98 -20.57 -5.34
N VAL A 228 1.68 -19.26 -5.29
CA VAL A 228 0.75 -18.61 -6.21
C VAL A 228 1.22 -18.74 -7.66
N GLU A 229 2.53 -18.57 -7.91
CA GLU A 229 3.10 -18.66 -9.25
C GLU A 229 3.00 -20.09 -9.82
N LYS A 230 3.13 -21.11 -8.96
CA LYS A 230 3.13 -22.53 -9.35
C LYS A 230 1.72 -23.14 -9.47
N SER A 231 0.74 -22.56 -8.81
CA SER A 231 -0.58 -23.18 -8.62
C SER A 231 -1.50 -23.13 -9.85
N GLY A 232 -1.14 -22.38 -10.91
CA GLY A 232 -2.03 -22.13 -12.06
C GLY A 232 -3.34 -21.39 -11.72
N HIS A 233 -3.53 -20.96 -10.46
CA HIS A 233 -4.71 -20.21 -10.03
C HIS A 233 -4.78 -18.82 -10.68
N LEU A 234 -3.63 -18.19 -10.92
CA LEU A 234 -3.56 -16.92 -11.62
C LEU A 234 -4.13 -17.02 -13.02
N GLU A 235 -3.67 -18.03 -13.81
CA GLU A 235 -4.17 -18.23 -15.18
C GLU A 235 -5.68 -18.46 -15.20
N LYS A 236 -6.20 -19.29 -14.29
CA LYS A 236 -7.65 -19.55 -14.19
C LYS A 236 -8.44 -18.28 -13.87
N VAL A 237 -7.96 -17.44 -12.94
CA VAL A 237 -8.66 -16.22 -12.55
C VAL A 237 -8.57 -15.15 -13.64
N PHE A 238 -7.43 -15.01 -14.31
CA PHE A 238 -7.25 -14.01 -15.37
C PHE A 238 -7.86 -14.41 -16.71
N LEU A 239 -8.02 -15.72 -17.01
CA LEU A 239 -8.68 -16.20 -18.22
C LEU A 239 -10.21 -16.29 -18.09
N ALA A 240 -10.75 -16.34 -16.85
CA ALA A 240 -12.19 -16.40 -16.57
C ALA A 240 -12.85 -15.03 -16.37
N SER A 241 -12.10 -13.93 -16.56
CA SER A 241 -12.53 -12.54 -16.32
C SER A 241 -12.90 -11.81 -17.60
#